data_1fc0929c32bf647514a0423bfac661cd
#
_entry.id   1fc0929c32bf647514a0423bfac661cd
#
_cell.length_a   1.000
_cell.length_b   1.000
_cell.length_c   1.000
_cell.angle_alpha   90.00
_cell.angle_beta   90.00
_cell.angle_gamma   90.00
#
_symmetry.space_group_name_H-M   'P 1'
#
loop_
_entity.id
_entity.type
_entity.pdbx_description
1 polymer ?
#
loop_
_entity_poly.entity_id
_entity_poly.type
_entity_poly.pdbx_seq_one_letter_code
_entity_poly.pdbx_strand_id
1 'polypeptide(L)'
;MAVNWTKELTDQLDFHWNFLVHRKLEGLTDDEYFWEPVAGCWTVRPRKSDDEPGTGPFTIDFAFPEPTPPPVTTIAWRLGHILVGVLGARIASHFGGAPIGYETYPYPGTAAEALSELDKFYAQWVAGVQTLDEAGLARPCGPAEGPYAEYPMATLVLHIHRELIHHCAEVLLLRDLYRSRS
;
A
#
# COMPACT_ATOMS: atom_id res chain seq x y z
N MET A 1 -9.92 22.29 -25.60
CA MET A 1 -9.95 20.81 -25.47
C MET A 1 -10.33 20.49 -24.04
N ALA A 2 -11.23 19.53 -23.81
CA ALA A 2 -11.53 19.06 -22.47
C ALA A 2 -10.33 18.31 -21.88
N VAL A 3 -10.12 18.40 -20.56
CA VAL A 3 -9.06 17.65 -19.85
C VAL A 3 -9.50 16.20 -19.73
N ASN A 4 -8.62 15.27 -20.05
CA ASN A 4 -8.83 13.85 -19.73
C ASN A 4 -8.33 13.59 -18.31
N TRP A 5 -9.23 13.69 -17.33
CA TRP A 5 -8.87 13.57 -15.93
C TRP A 5 -8.31 12.17 -15.55
N THR A 6 -8.80 11.11 -16.16
CA THR A 6 -8.27 9.77 -15.93
C THR A 6 -6.80 9.69 -16.32
N LYS A 7 -6.47 10.23 -17.49
CA LYS A 7 -5.08 10.31 -17.96
C LYS A 7 -4.21 11.15 -17.01
N GLU A 8 -4.67 12.34 -16.63
CA GLU A 8 -3.89 13.23 -15.74
C GLU A 8 -3.64 12.56 -14.38
N LEU A 9 -4.64 11.90 -13.81
CA LEU A 9 -4.50 11.18 -12.55
C LEU A 9 -3.48 10.04 -12.65
N THR A 10 -3.57 9.20 -13.69
CA THR A 10 -2.65 8.08 -13.86
C THR A 10 -1.24 8.54 -14.22
N ASP A 11 -1.07 9.52 -15.09
CA ASP A 11 0.25 10.05 -15.48
C ASP A 11 1.04 10.61 -14.28
N GLN A 12 0.36 11.29 -13.34
CA GLN A 12 1.02 11.81 -12.12
C GLN A 12 1.50 10.69 -11.21
N LEU A 13 0.70 9.65 -11.04
CA LEU A 13 1.10 8.49 -10.25
C LEU A 13 2.22 7.72 -10.94
N ASP A 14 2.10 7.45 -12.25
CA ASP A 14 3.11 6.74 -13.06
C ASP A 14 4.45 7.47 -13.08
N PHE A 15 4.42 8.82 -13.13
CA PHE A 15 5.63 9.61 -13.03
C PHE A 15 6.34 9.38 -11.69
N HIS A 16 5.60 9.50 -10.58
CA HIS A 16 6.16 9.27 -9.25
C HIS A 16 6.68 7.83 -9.09
N TRP A 17 5.90 6.84 -9.53
CA TRP A 17 6.26 5.44 -9.46
C TRP A 17 7.55 5.13 -10.23
N ASN A 18 7.58 5.44 -11.51
CA ASN A 18 8.70 5.05 -12.38
C ASN A 18 9.98 5.83 -12.11
N PHE A 19 9.88 7.12 -11.76
CA PHE A 19 11.07 7.95 -11.57
C PHE A 19 11.65 7.91 -10.14
N LEU A 20 10.81 7.67 -9.15
CA LEU A 20 11.24 7.70 -7.76
C LEU A 20 11.15 6.34 -7.09
N VAL A 21 9.94 5.75 -7.01
CA VAL A 21 9.69 4.57 -6.16
C VAL A 21 10.41 3.35 -6.70
N HIS A 22 10.06 2.92 -7.90
CA HIS A 22 10.56 1.67 -8.49
C HIS A 22 12.10 1.64 -8.53
N ARG A 23 12.72 2.69 -9.07
CA ARG A 23 14.19 2.79 -9.16
C ARG A 23 14.88 2.79 -7.81
N LYS A 24 14.30 3.48 -6.82
CA LYS A 24 14.89 3.58 -5.49
C LYS A 24 14.63 2.34 -4.63
N LEU A 25 13.67 1.48 -4.98
CA LEU A 25 13.43 0.21 -4.31
C LEU A 25 14.22 -0.95 -4.93
N GLU A 26 14.80 -0.77 -6.11
CA GLU A 26 15.65 -1.78 -6.74
C GLU A 26 16.76 -2.23 -5.80
N GLY A 27 16.92 -3.56 -5.65
CA GLY A 27 17.94 -4.14 -4.76
C GLY A 27 17.65 -3.93 -3.26
N LEU A 28 16.40 -3.70 -2.85
CA LEU A 28 16.01 -3.76 -1.43
C LEU A 28 16.33 -5.16 -0.88
N THR A 29 17.09 -5.21 0.23
CA THR A 29 17.46 -6.46 0.89
C THR A 29 16.52 -6.80 2.03
N ASP A 30 16.53 -8.08 2.47
CA ASP A 30 15.74 -8.51 3.64
C ASP A 30 16.21 -7.82 4.92
N ASP A 31 17.50 -7.54 5.04
CA ASP A 31 18.05 -6.77 6.17
C ASP A 31 17.50 -5.32 6.20
N GLU A 32 17.36 -4.66 5.04
CA GLU A 32 16.69 -3.36 4.94
C GLU A 32 15.18 -3.47 5.26
N TYR A 33 14.54 -4.50 4.72
CA TYR A 33 13.10 -4.74 4.82
C TYR A 33 12.64 -4.91 6.26
N PHE A 34 13.37 -5.69 7.06
CA PHE A 34 13.04 -5.97 8.46
C PHE A 34 13.74 -5.05 9.46
N TRP A 35 14.53 -4.08 8.99
CA TRP A 35 15.25 -3.21 9.91
C TRP A 35 14.33 -2.40 10.81
N GLU A 36 14.57 -2.49 12.11
CA GLU A 36 13.92 -1.70 13.13
C GLU A 36 14.76 -0.45 13.45
N PRO A 37 14.34 0.76 13.01
CA PRO A 37 15.06 1.99 13.31
C PRO A 37 15.09 2.34 14.81
N VAL A 38 14.10 1.87 15.55
CA VAL A 38 14.02 1.98 17.01
C VAL A 38 13.45 0.68 17.59
N ALA A 39 13.75 0.38 18.85
CA ALA A 39 13.21 -0.80 19.51
C ALA A 39 11.67 -0.74 19.61
N GLY A 40 11.01 -1.87 19.38
CA GLY A 40 9.56 -1.98 19.47
C GLY A 40 8.79 -1.42 18.28
N CYS A 41 9.44 -1.32 17.11
CA CYS A 41 8.76 -1.03 15.87
C CYS A 41 7.69 -2.07 15.55
N TRP A 42 6.61 -1.64 14.94
CA TRP A 42 5.71 -2.55 14.25
C TRP A 42 6.34 -3.07 12.96
N THR A 43 6.21 -4.37 12.75
CA THR A 43 6.83 -5.08 11.62
C THR A 43 5.96 -6.22 11.11
N VAL A 44 6.37 -6.81 10.00
CA VAL A 44 5.96 -8.16 9.59
C VAL A 44 6.95 -9.13 10.22
N ARG A 45 6.48 -10.20 10.84
CA ARG A 45 7.29 -11.20 11.54
C ARG A 45 6.71 -12.62 11.41
N PRO A 46 7.49 -13.67 11.69
CA PRO A 46 6.96 -15.02 11.68
C PRO A 46 5.76 -15.18 12.63
N ARG A 47 4.69 -15.83 12.15
CA ARG A 47 3.52 -16.18 12.96
C ARG A 47 3.89 -17.18 14.03
N LYS A 48 3.32 -17.01 15.23
CA LYS A 48 3.50 -17.89 16.37
C LYS A 48 2.24 -18.70 16.72
N SER A 49 1.07 -18.21 16.28
CA SER A 49 -0.21 -18.88 16.49
C SER A 49 -1.19 -18.58 15.36
N ASP A 50 -2.26 -19.36 15.26
CA ASP A 50 -3.33 -19.15 14.28
C ASP A 50 -4.25 -17.96 14.61
N ASP A 51 -4.17 -17.42 15.82
CA ASP A 51 -4.93 -16.25 16.25
C ASP A 51 -4.31 -14.92 15.78
N GLU A 52 -3.08 -14.95 15.27
CA GLU A 52 -2.42 -13.77 14.73
C GLU A 52 -2.93 -13.43 13.30
N PRO A 53 -3.02 -12.13 12.92
CA PRO A 53 -3.42 -11.71 11.59
C PRO A 53 -2.65 -12.39 10.46
N GLY A 54 -3.32 -12.58 9.33
CA GLY A 54 -2.73 -13.20 8.13
C GLY A 54 -2.95 -14.71 8.06
N THR A 55 -2.70 -15.28 6.88
CA THR A 55 -2.93 -16.72 6.60
C THR A 55 -1.65 -17.48 6.24
N GLY A 56 -0.55 -16.79 5.98
CA GLY A 56 0.74 -17.38 5.64
C GLY A 56 1.63 -17.63 6.86
N PRO A 57 2.93 -17.88 6.64
CA PRO A 57 3.90 -18.08 7.72
C PRO A 57 4.28 -16.78 8.46
N PHE A 58 3.82 -15.62 7.97
CA PHE A 58 4.09 -14.32 8.56
C PHE A 58 2.80 -13.62 8.99
N THR A 59 2.92 -12.76 10.00
CA THR A 59 1.89 -11.87 10.53
C THR A 59 2.36 -10.43 10.47
N ILE A 60 1.44 -9.48 10.65
CA ILE A 60 1.73 -8.05 10.78
C ILE A 60 1.35 -7.56 12.17
N ASP A 61 2.18 -6.74 12.78
CA ASP A 61 1.83 -6.11 14.06
C ASP A 61 0.70 -5.12 13.86
N PHE A 62 -0.33 -5.25 14.69
CA PHE A 62 -1.52 -4.41 14.61
C PHE A 62 -2.21 -4.34 15.99
N ALA A 63 -2.77 -3.19 16.31
CA ALA A 63 -3.64 -3.02 17.47
C ALA A 63 -4.76 -2.02 17.17
N PHE A 64 -5.94 -2.29 17.69
CA PHE A 64 -7.05 -1.35 17.64
C PHE A 64 -7.68 -1.22 19.05
N PRO A 65 -7.82 0.03 19.60
CA PRO A 65 -7.36 1.28 19.03
C PRO A 65 -5.83 1.36 18.88
N GLU A 66 -5.36 2.21 17.98
CA GLU A 66 -3.93 2.43 17.78
C GLU A 66 -3.27 2.94 19.07
N PRO A 67 -2.08 2.45 19.46
CA PRO A 67 -1.36 2.93 20.61
C PRO A 67 -1.03 4.42 20.53
N THR A 68 -0.92 5.05 21.69
CA THR A 68 -0.51 6.46 21.79
C THR A 68 0.79 6.55 22.60
N PRO A 69 1.90 7.05 22.04
CA PRO A 69 2.06 7.47 20.64
C PRO A 69 2.01 6.31 19.64
N PRO A 70 1.69 6.58 18.37
CA PRO A 70 1.74 5.55 17.31
C PRO A 70 3.14 4.96 17.19
N PRO A 71 3.27 3.63 17.00
CA PRO A 71 4.57 2.99 16.85
C PRO A 71 5.29 3.43 15.58
N VAL A 72 6.61 3.52 15.64
CA VAL A 72 7.43 3.55 14.42
C VAL A 72 7.31 2.20 13.71
N THR A 73 7.39 2.18 12.41
CA THR A 73 7.20 0.97 11.61
C THR A 73 8.43 0.66 10.77
N THR A 74 8.60 -0.62 10.43
CA THR A 74 9.62 -1.08 9.47
C THR A 74 9.15 -0.88 8.02
N ILE A 75 10.06 -1.07 7.05
CA ILE A 75 9.71 -1.16 5.62
C ILE A 75 8.72 -2.31 5.40
N ALA A 76 8.92 -3.46 6.06
CA ALA A 76 8.04 -4.61 5.97
C ALA A 76 6.59 -4.26 6.34
N TRP A 77 6.41 -3.55 7.44
CA TRP A 77 5.09 -3.10 7.87
C TRP A 77 4.46 -2.12 6.87
N ARG A 78 5.23 -1.12 6.41
CA ARG A 78 4.73 -0.12 5.44
C ARG A 78 4.31 -0.77 4.13
N LEU A 79 5.11 -1.68 3.59
CA LEU A 79 4.73 -2.43 2.39
C LEU A 79 3.50 -3.31 2.65
N GLY A 80 3.40 -4.00 3.78
CA GLY A 80 2.21 -4.74 4.18
C GLY A 80 0.95 -3.88 4.23
N HIS A 81 1.05 -2.67 4.80
CA HIS A 81 -0.03 -1.70 4.83
C HIS A 81 -0.43 -1.22 3.42
N ILE A 82 0.54 -0.91 2.56
CA ILE A 82 0.27 -0.52 1.17
C ILE A 82 -0.45 -1.65 0.43
N LEU A 83 0.05 -2.88 0.55
CA LEU A 83 -0.50 -4.04 -0.13
C LEU A 83 -1.94 -4.34 0.31
N VAL A 84 -2.24 -4.27 1.59
CA VAL A 84 -3.58 -4.62 2.11
C VAL A 84 -4.49 -3.40 2.16
N GLY A 85 -4.13 -2.38 2.93
CA GLY A 85 -5.00 -1.26 3.27
C GLY A 85 -5.12 -0.22 2.17
N VAL A 86 -4.06 0.06 1.43
CA VAL A 86 -4.07 1.09 0.38
C VAL A 86 -4.55 0.52 -0.95
N LEU A 87 -3.89 -0.50 -1.48
CA LEU A 87 -4.17 -1.02 -2.82
C LEU A 87 -5.15 -2.21 -2.81
N GLY A 88 -4.83 -3.27 -2.08
CA GLY A 88 -5.52 -4.56 -2.21
C GLY A 88 -7.02 -4.50 -1.92
N ALA A 89 -7.41 -3.90 -0.79
CA ALA A 89 -8.81 -3.76 -0.43
C ALA A 89 -9.59 -2.94 -1.46
N ARG A 90 -8.99 -1.89 -2.03
CA ARG A 90 -9.62 -1.01 -3.02
C ARG A 90 -9.69 -1.64 -4.40
N ILE A 91 -8.66 -2.38 -4.81
CA ILE A 91 -8.71 -3.18 -6.05
C ILE A 91 -9.86 -4.19 -5.96
N ALA A 92 -9.93 -4.95 -4.86
CA ALA A 92 -10.98 -5.94 -4.67
C ALA A 92 -12.38 -5.33 -4.68
N SER A 93 -12.58 -4.18 -4.03
CA SER A 93 -13.89 -3.54 -3.89
C SER A 93 -14.37 -2.82 -5.15
N HIS A 94 -13.45 -2.27 -5.96
CA HIS A 94 -13.82 -1.35 -7.03
C HIS A 94 -13.51 -1.86 -8.44
N PHE A 95 -12.51 -2.75 -8.56
CA PHE A 95 -12.03 -3.24 -9.87
C PHE A 95 -12.08 -4.76 -9.99
N GLY A 96 -12.59 -5.45 -8.97
CA GLY A 96 -12.74 -6.89 -8.96
C GLY A 96 -11.55 -7.62 -8.36
N GLY A 97 -11.78 -8.87 -7.97
CA GLY A 97 -10.80 -9.74 -7.32
C GLY A 97 -11.33 -10.33 -6.02
N ALA A 98 -10.53 -11.18 -5.41
CA ALA A 98 -10.86 -11.76 -4.11
C ALA A 98 -10.75 -10.67 -3.02
N PRO A 99 -11.63 -10.67 -2.01
CA PRO A 99 -11.51 -9.78 -0.86
C PRO A 99 -10.15 -9.92 -0.18
N ILE A 100 -9.54 -8.79 0.14
CA ILE A 100 -8.26 -8.71 0.83
C ILE A 100 -8.45 -7.91 2.13
N GLY A 101 -7.93 -8.45 3.24
CA GLY A 101 -7.96 -7.81 4.55
C GLY A 101 -6.76 -8.22 5.39
N TYR A 102 -6.48 -7.47 6.44
CA TYR A 102 -5.33 -7.71 7.33
C TYR A 102 -5.34 -9.12 7.94
N GLU A 103 -6.51 -9.67 8.24
CA GLU A 103 -6.67 -11.00 8.84
C GLU A 103 -6.45 -12.15 7.84
N THR A 104 -6.53 -11.87 6.54
CA THR A 104 -6.55 -12.92 5.51
C THR A 104 -5.41 -12.84 4.51
N TYR A 105 -4.57 -11.81 4.60
CA TYR A 105 -3.47 -11.62 3.66
C TYR A 105 -2.25 -12.46 4.03
N PRO A 106 -1.65 -13.20 3.08
CA PRO A 106 -0.39 -13.92 3.31
C PRO A 106 0.78 -12.93 3.20
N TYR A 107 1.20 -12.37 4.33
CA TYR A 107 2.25 -11.35 4.33
C TYR A 107 3.58 -11.88 3.78
N PRO A 108 4.25 -11.12 2.88
CA PRO A 108 5.55 -11.49 2.34
C PRO A 108 6.62 -11.63 3.41
N GLY A 109 7.37 -12.71 3.36
CA GLY A 109 8.48 -13.01 4.26
C GLY A 109 9.83 -12.51 3.77
N THR A 110 9.89 -11.90 2.57
CA THR A 110 11.10 -11.34 1.98
C THR A 110 10.82 -10.02 1.26
N ALA A 111 11.85 -9.20 1.12
CA ALA A 111 11.79 -7.97 0.34
C ALA A 111 11.40 -8.25 -1.13
N ALA A 112 11.95 -9.31 -1.72
CA ALA A 112 11.68 -9.67 -3.11
C ALA A 112 10.20 -10.02 -3.34
N GLU A 113 9.59 -10.82 -2.45
CA GLU A 113 8.17 -11.13 -2.51
C GLU A 113 7.31 -9.87 -2.33
N ALA A 114 7.65 -9.01 -1.37
CA ALA A 114 6.92 -7.77 -1.11
C ALA A 114 6.95 -6.83 -2.33
N LEU A 115 8.10 -6.67 -2.98
CA LEU A 115 8.22 -5.83 -4.17
C LEU A 115 7.47 -6.43 -5.36
N SER A 116 7.51 -7.75 -5.54
CA SER A 116 6.74 -8.43 -6.60
C SER A 116 5.23 -8.23 -6.44
N GLU A 117 4.71 -8.36 -5.22
CA GLU A 117 3.29 -8.11 -4.94
C GLU A 117 2.95 -6.61 -5.10
N LEU A 118 3.86 -5.72 -4.70
CA LEU A 118 3.67 -4.27 -4.86
C LEU A 118 3.55 -3.88 -6.33
N ASP A 119 4.44 -4.37 -7.20
CA ASP A 119 4.39 -4.13 -8.65
C ASP A 119 3.07 -4.65 -9.26
N LYS A 120 2.65 -5.83 -8.86
CA LYS A 120 1.40 -6.45 -9.30
C LYS A 120 0.17 -5.61 -8.88
N PHE A 121 0.09 -5.20 -7.63
CA PHE A 121 -1.04 -4.41 -7.13
C PHE A 121 -1.04 -3.00 -7.72
N TYR A 122 0.13 -2.40 -7.88
CA TYR A 122 0.26 -1.13 -8.59
C TYR A 122 -0.31 -1.21 -10.02
N ALA A 123 0.12 -2.22 -10.78
CA ALA A 123 -0.37 -2.43 -12.14
C ALA A 123 -1.89 -2.67 -12.19
N GLN A 124 -2.44 -3.45 -11.26
CA GLN A 124 -3.88 -3.68 -11.15
C GLN A 124 -4.65 -2.41 -10.81
N TRP A 125 -4.15 -1.60 -9.88
CA TRP A 125 -4.75 -0.33 -9.51
C TRP A 125 -4.78 0.63 -10.71
N VAL A 126 -3.65 0.84 -11.37
CA VAL A 126 -3.56 1.73 -12.54
C VAL A 126 -4.49 1.25 -13.66
N ALA A 127 -4.47 -0.05 -13.97
CA ALA A 127 -5.37 -0.62 -14.98
C ALA A 127 -6.85 -0.40 -14.62
N GLY A 128 -7.22 -0.57 -13.35
CA GLY A 128 -8.57 -0.29 -12.86
C GLY A 128 -8.97 1.18 -13.04
N VAL A 129 -8.11 2.11 -12.61
CA VAL A 129 -8.36 3.55 -12.77
C VAL A 129 -8.50 3.92 -14.24
N GLN A 130 -7.69 3.36 -15.13
CA GLN A 130 -7.75 3.62 -16.57
C GLN A 130 -9.08 3.19 -17.23
N THR A 131 -9.86 2.32 -16.60
CA THR A 131 -11.21 1.97 -17.09
C THR A 131 -12.26 3.05 -16.81
N LEU A 132 -11.96 4.04 -15.96
CA LEU A 132 -12.91 5.08 -15.55
C LEU A 132 -12.92 6.20 -16.60
N ASP A 133 -14.08 6.47 -17.18
CA ASP A 133 -14.34 7.67 -17.91
C ASP A 133 -14.79 8.81 -16.96
N GLU A 134 -15.18 9.96 -17.51
CA GLU A 134 -15.65 11.10 -16.72
C GLU A 134 -16.89 10.75 -15.85
N ALA A 135 -17.81 9.95 -16.37
CA ALA A 135 -18.97 9.48 -15.63
C ALA A 135 -18.57 8.48 -14.55
N GLY A 136 -17.61 7.60 -14.83
CA GLY A 136 -17.01 6.67 -13.88
C GLY A 136 -16.31 7.38 -12.71
N LEU A 137 -15.58 8.45 -13.00
CA LEU A 137 -14.95 9.29 -11.98
C LEU A 137 -15.95 10.07 -11.13
N ALA A 138 -17.09 10.45 -11.71
CA ALA A 138 -18.14 11.21 -11.00
C ALA A 138 -19.08 10.34 -10.17
N ARG A 139 -19.17 9.02 -10.43
CA ARG A 139 -20.06 8.11 -9.67
C ARG A 139 -19.69 8.04 -8.20
N PRO A 140 -20.63 7.79 -7.28
CA PRO A 140 -20.33 7.52 -5.87
C PRO A 140 -19.40 6.32 -5.70
N CYS A 141 -18.52 6.38 -4.69
CA CYS A 141 -17.63 5.26 -4.34
C CYS A 141 -18.40 3.99 -3.96
N GLY A 142 -19.51 4.16 -3.24
CA GLY A 142 -20.34 3.06 -2.77
C GLY A 142 -19.98 2.54 -1.38
N PRO A 143 -20.73 1.55 -0.89
CA PRO A 143 -20.75 1.15 0.52
C PRO A 143 -19.43 0.59 1.06
N ALA A 144 -18.52 0.14 0.20
CA ALA A 144 -17.21 -0.34 0.62
C ALA A 144 -16.35 0.76 1.30
N GLU A 145 -16.64 2.03 1.02
CA GLU A 145 -15.93 3.17 1.60
C GLU A 145 -16.62 3.75 2.85
N GLY A 146 -17.63 3.06 3.40
CA GLY A 146 -18.28 3.41 4.66
C GLY A 146 -18.79 4.86 4.70
N PRO A 147 -18.28 5.73 5.60
CA PRO A 147 -18.73 7.13 5.70
C PRO A 147 -18.49 7.96 4.44
N TYR A 148 -17.63 7.50 3.54
CA TYR A 148 -17.26 8.17 2.30
C TYR A 148 -17.99 7.61 1.06
N ALA A 149 -19.00 6.74 1.27
CA ALA A 149 -19.72 6.05 0.19
C ALA A 149 -20.27 6.97 -0.90
N GLU A 150 -20.75 8.15 -0.50
CA GLU A 150 -21.38 9.14 -1.40
C GLU A 150 -20.36 10.08 -2.08
N TYR A 151 -19.08 9.99 -1.73
CA TYR A 151 -18.05 10.78 -2.41
C TYR A 151 -17.79 10.27 -3.82
N PRO A 152 -17.41 11.14 -4.78
CA PRO A 152 -17.07 10.71 -6.12
C PRO A 152 -15.89 9.73 -6.13
N MET A 153 -15.90 8.79 -7.07
CA MET A 153 -14.77 7.88 -7.30
C MET A 153 -13.45 8.63 -7.53
N ALA A 154 -13.48 9.83 -8.14
CA ALA A 154 -12.31 10.68 -8.27
C ALA A 154 -11.67 11.04 -6.90
N THR A 155 -12.48 11.24 -5.86
CA THR A 155 -11.99 11.49 -4.51
C THR A 155 -11.25 10.27 -3.95
N LEU A 156 -11.77 9.07 -4.18
CA LEU A 156 -11.09 7.83 -3.79
C LEU A 156 -9.77 7.66 -4.56
N VAL A 157 -9.77 7.87 -5.88
CA VAL A 157 -8.54 7.78 -6.68
C VAL A 157 -7.46 8.72 -6.16
N LEU A 158 -7.81 10.00 -5.92
CA LEU A 158 -6.89 10.98 -5.34
C LEU A 158 -6.41 10.58 -3.94
N HIS A 159 -7.29 10.02 -3.11
CA HIS A 159 -6.93 9.53 -1.79
C HIS A 159 -5.90 8.41 -1.88
N ILE A 160 -6.16 7.38 -2.68
CA ILE A 160 -5.26 6.23 -2.82
C ILE A 160 -3.91 6.65 -3.44
N HIS A 161 -3.90 7.54 -4.43
CA HIS A 161 -2.65 8.08 -4.98
C HIS A 161 -1.84 8.84 -3.92
N ARG A 162 -2.49 9.66 -3.11
CA ARG A 162 -1.85 10.38 -2.01
C ARG A 162 -1.27 9.41 -0.97
N GLU A 163 -2.03 8.39 -0.56
CA GLU A 163 -1.58 7.38 0.41
C GLU A 163 -0.38 6.59 -0.13
N LEU A 164 -0.45 6.17 -1.40
CA LEU A 164 0.65 5.45 -2.03
C LEU A 164 1.92 6.30 -2.10
N ILE A 165 1.81 7.56 -2.55
CA ILE A 165 2.94 8.49 -2.60
C ILE A 165 3.52 8.74 -1.21
N HIS A 166 2.66 8.97 -0.21
CA HIS A 166 3.05 9.22 1.16
C HIS A 166 3.82 8.04 1.76
N HIS A 167 3.24 6.84 1.72
CA HIS A 167 3.85 5.66 2.32
C HIS A 167 5.07 5.16 1.53
N CYS A 168 5.12 5.32 0.23
CA CYS A 168 6.34 5.05 -0.53
C CYS A 168 7.47 6.01 -0.13
N ALA A 169 7.18 7.29 0.12
CA ALA A 169 8.19 8.24 0.61
C ALA A 169 8.74 7.84 1.99
N GLU A 170 7.90 7.32 2.88
CA GLU A 170 8.34 6.77 4.18
C GLU A 170 9.24 5.55 4.02
N VAL A 171 8.90 4.63 3.11
CA VAL A 171 9.75 3.46 2.79
C VAL A 171 11.11 3.90 2.27
N LEU A 172 11.15 4.88 1.36
CA LEU A 172 12.40 5.41 0.83
C LEU A 172 13.24 6.10 1.90
N LEU A 173 12.61 6.85 2.81
CA LEU A 173 13.29 7.47 3.94
C LEU A 173 13.88 6.42 4.89
N LEU A 174 13.14 5.37 5.22
CA LEU A 174 13.64 4.27 6.06
C LEU A 174 14.85 3.58 5.40
N ARG A 175 14.81 3.37 4.09
CA ARG A 175 15.93 2.81 3.33
C ARG A 175 17.16 3.73 3.35
N ASP A 176 16.98 5.04 3.18
CA ASP A 176 18.07 6.01 3.26
C ASP A 176 18.69 6.05 4.67
N LEU A 177 17.87 5.97 5.71
CA LEU A 177 18.34 5.88 7.10
C LEU A 177 19.12 4.58 7.36
N TYR A 178 18.61 3.44 6.87
CA TYR A 178 19.32 2.17 6.98
C TYR A 178 20.71 2.23 6.36
N ARG A 179 20.83 2.79 5.16
CA ARG A 179 22.08 2.89 4.43
C ARG A 179 23.07 3.90 5.02
N SER A 180 22.56 4.87 5.75
CA SER A 180 23.35 5.92 6.40
C SER A 180 23.77 5.59 7.83
N ARG A 181 23.33 4.44 8.38
CA ARG A 181 23.75 4.03 9.71
C ARG A 181 25.23 3.68 9.73
N SER A 182 25.98 4.23 10.67
CA SER A 182 27.39 3.96 10.93
C SER A 182 27.56 2.72 11.80
#